data_2ae471a4dc4f82ec72b40e666bfe7e0e
#
_entry.id   2ae471a4dc4f82ec72b40e666bfe7e0e
#
_cell.length_a   1.000
_cell.length_b   1.000
_cell.length_c   1.000
_cell.angle_alpha   90.00
_cell.angle_beta   90.00
_cell.angle_gamma   90.00
#
_symmetry.space_group_name_H-M   'P 1'
#
loop_
_entity.id
_entity.type
_entity.pdbx_description
1 polymer ?
#
loop_
_entity_poly.entity_id
_entity_poly.type
_entity_poly.pdbx_seq_one_letter_code
_entity_poly.pdbx_strand_id
1 'polypeptide(L)'
;MRIVARPDFDGVVCAALLFETEDITEPVKWVEPSDMQKGMIEIRQGDIIANLPYNEKCSLWFDHHYTNTISKSYNGAFKIAPSAAGIIFEYYRDKLKQDYSELIKETDRIDSADLSLDEVRHPENYPYILLSMTITGRNEADEAYCNRVVNLLRRFEIDAIINDQGVKERCRTVKSNNEKYKEILKKYTQIKNHVSITDFRSINETPDGNRFLAYSLFPESVVNVKIRYDDEERQMIALSIGHSIFSKKCNVNAGLLLSRFEGGGHQGAAACRFHVSKADSYISEIIDILLKNEPNED
;
A
#
# COMPACT_ATOMS: atom_id res chain seq x y z
N MET A 1 15.32 -22.19 3.45
CA MET A 1 15.07 -21.12 2.46
C MET A 1 14.79 -19.81 3.19
N ARG A 2 14.90 -18.66 2.51
CA ARG A 2 14.56 -17.33 3.05
C ARG A 2 13.39 -16.73 2.26
N ILE A 3 12.45 -16.10 2.94
CA ILE A 3 11.38 -15.32 2.32
C ILE A 3 11.88 -13.88 2.12
N VAL A 4 11.63 -13.31 0.95
CA VAL A 4 11.81 -11.90 0.63
C VAL A 4 10.43 -11.35 0.30
N ALA A 5 9.90 -10.45 1.13
CA ALA A 5 8.54 -9.96 0.99
C ALA A 5 8.44 -8.45 1.27
N ARG A 6 7.39 -7.83 0.77
CA ARG A 6 7.07 -6.43 1.06
C ARG A 6 6.55 -6.29 2.50
N PRO A 7 6.97 -5.23 3.24
CA PRO A 7 6.51 -5.00 4.61
C PRO A 7 5.14 -4.31 4.66
N ASP A 8 4.12 -4.94 4.08
CA ASP A 8 2.71 -4.57 4.15
C ASP A 8 1.86 -5.76 4.58
N PHE A 9 0.55 -5.60 4.69
CA PHE A 9 -0.31 -6.66 5.20
C PHE A 9 -0.32 -7.89 4.29
N ASP A 10 -0.39 -7.69 2.96
CA ASP A 10 -0.33 -8.80 1.99
C ASP A 10 1.00 -9.56 2.10
N GLY A 11 2.14 -8.87 2.15
CA GLY A 11 3.45 -9.53 2.31
C GLY A 11 3.60 -10.26 3.65
N VAL A 12 3.01 -9.74 4.74
CA VAL A 12 3.00 -10.42 6.05
C VAL A 12 2.16 -11.69 6.00
N VAL A 13 1.00 -11.66 5.34
CA VAL A 13 0.16 -12.86 5.15
C VAL A 13 0.83 -13.86 4.21
N CYS A 14 1.46 -13.40 3.12
CA CYS A 14 2.30 -14.25 2.27
C CYS A 14 3.35 -15.00 3.08
N ALA A 15 4.09 -14.29 3.94
CA ALA A 15 5.10 -14.91 4.78
C ALA A 15 4.49 -15.94 5.75
N ALA A 16 3.33 -15.65 6.34
CA ALA A 16 2.65 -16.59 7.25
C ALA A 16 2.31 -17.91 6.54
N LEU A 17 1.75 -17.85 5.31
CA LEU A 17 1.42 -19.03 4.52
C LEU A 17 2.67 -19.80 4.09
N LEU A 18 3.73 -19.11 3.66
CA LEU A 18 4.97 -19.73 3.22
C LEU A 18 5.71 -20.45 4.36
N PHE A 19 5.65 -19.96 5.58
CA PHE A 19 6.17 -20.67 6.75
C PHE A 19 5.42 -21.97 7.07
N GLU A 20 4.18 -22.13 6.62
CA GLU A 20 3.40 -23.36 6.80
C GLU A 20 3.66 -24.39 5.70
N THR A 21 4.11 -23.95 4.53
CA THR A 21 4.14 -24.76 3.32
C THR A 21 5.54 -25.06 2.80
N GLU A 22 6.55 -24.30 3.21
CA GLU A 22 7.93 -24.40 2.79
C GLU A 22 8.90 -24.50 3.98
N ASP A 23 10.10 -25.06 3.74
CA ASP A 23 11.15 -25.18 4.76
C ASP A 23 11.94 -23.86 4.88
N ILE A 24 11.37 -22.92 5.66
CA ILE A 24 11.97 -21.60 5.91
C ILE A 24 12.89 -21.70 7.13
N THR A 25 14.18 -21.45 6.90
CA THR A 25 15.24 -21.58 7.91
C THR A 25 15.85 -20.24 8.33
N GLU A 26 15.55 -19.15 7.59
CA GLU A 26 16.06 -17.82 7.85
C GLU A 26 14.91 -16.84 8.17
N PRO A 27 15.20 -15.72 8.87
CA PRO A 27 14.23 -14.64 9.04
C PRO A 27 13.75 -14.06 7.69
N VAL A 28 12.53 -13.53 7.67
CA VAL A 28 12.02 -12.83 6.49
C VAL A 28 12.88 -11.60 6.23
N LYS A 29 13.26 -11.40 4.98
CA LYS A 29 13.87 -10.16 4.50
C LYS A 29 12.77 -9.26 3.98
N TRP A 30 12.48 -8.21 4.73
CA TRP A 30 11.51 -7.20 4.34
C TRP A 30 12.16 -6.20 3.37
N VAL A 31 11.46 -5.89 2.26
CA VAL A 31 12.02 -5.11 1.15
C VAL A 31 10.95 -4.23 0.52
N GLU A 32 11.27 -2.95 0.33
CA GLU A 32 10.42 -2.07 -0.47
C GLU A 32 10.63 -2.33 -1.97
N PRO A 33 9.56 -2.33 -2.80
CA PRO A 33 9.68 -2.57 -4.24
C PRO A 33 10.68 -1.65 -4.94
N SER A 34 10.79 -0.39 -4.51
CA SER A 34 11.74 0.59 -5.05
C SER A 34 13.19 0.20 -4.85
N ASP A 35 13.53 -0.44 -3.72
CA ASP A 35 14.90 -0.83 -3.41
C ASP A 35 15.30 -2.06 -4.21
N MET A 36 14.35 -2.96 -4.43
CA MET A 36 14.53 -4.11 -5.30
C MET A 36 14.74 -3.69 -6.77
N GLN A 37 13.92 -2.77 -7.28
CA GLN A 37 14.04 -2.23 -8.64
C GLN A 37 15.37 -1.49 -8.87
N LYS A 38 15.90 -0.83 -7.87
CA LYS A 38 17.22 -0.16 -7.92
C LYS A 38 18.39 -1.12 -7.77
N GLY A 39 18.16 -2.42 -7.54
CA GLY A 39 19.21 -3.41 -7.30
C GLY A 39 19.95 -3.23 -5.97
N MET A 40 19.35 -2.54 -5.00
CA MET A 40 19.96 -2.28 -3.68
C MET A 40 19.88 -3.50 -2.76
N ILE A 41 19.10 -4.52 -3.14
CA ILE A 41 18.86 -5.71 -2.33
C ILE A 41 19.51 -6.92 -2.96
N GLU A 42 20.31 -7.62 -2.18
CA GLU A 42 20.88 -8.90 -2.59
C GLU A 42 19.82 -10.02 -2.50
N ILE A 43 19.40 -10.52 -3.67
CA ILE A 43 18.61 -11.74 -3.79
C ILE A 43 19.58 -12.93 -3.92
N ARG A 44 19.36 -13.96 -3.10
CA ARG A 44 20.20 -15.15 -3.03
C ARG A 44 19.56 -16.30 -3.78
N GLN A 45 20.40 -17.23 -4.23
CA GLN A 45 19.91 -18.49 -4.77
C GLN A 45 19.06 -19.22 -3.73
N GLY A 46 17.85 -19.62 -4.09
CA GLY A 46 16.94 -20.31 -3.19
C GLY A 46 15.99 -19.42 -2.39
N ASP A 47 16.04 -18.09 -2.54
CA ASP A 47 15.05 -17.20 -1.96
C ASP A 47 13.65 -17.44 -2.54
N ILE A 48 12.62 -17.25 -1.72
CA ILE A 48 11.22 -17.17 -2.14
C ILE A 48 10.82 -15.68 -2.14
N ILE A 49 10.38 -15.19 -3.29
CA ILE A 49 9.95 -13.79 -3.42
C ILE A 49 8.42 -13.75 -3.43
N ALA A 50 7.83 -12.91 -2.58
CA ALA A 50 6.38 -12.72 -2.48
C ALA A 50 6.01 -11.23 -2.42
N ASN A 51 4.98 -10.84 -3.19
CA ASN A 51 4.46 -9.48 -3.28
C ASN A 51 5.53 -8.44 -3.69
N LEU A 52 6.42 -8.84 -4.59
CA LEU A 52 7.57 -8.07 -5.08
C LEU A 52 7.90 -8.45 -6.53
N PRO A 53 8.64 -7.58 -7.27
CA PRO A 53 9.12 -7.89 -8.61
C PRO A 53 9.95 -9.18 -8.68
N TYR A 54 9.88 -9.84 -9.83
CA TYR A 54 10.64 -11.05 -10.10
C TYR A 54 12.16 -10.82 -10.08
N ASN A 55 12.90 -11.82 -9.57
CA ASN A 55 14.35 -11.89 -9.72
C ASN A 55 14.78 -13.34 -10.07
N GLU A 56 15.66 -13.49 -11.04
CA GLU A 56 16.07 -14.79 -11.60
C GLU A 56 16.79 -15.73 -10.62
N LYS A 57 17.28 -15.21 -9.48
CA LYS A 57 17.92 -16.02 -8.43
C LYS A 57 16.92 -16.67 -7.49
N CYS A 58 15.65 -16.25 -7.50
CA CYS A 58 14.65 -16.85 -6.62
C CYS A 58 14.34 -18.29 -7.03
N SER A 59 14.00 -19.14 -6.07
CA SER A 59 13.52 -20.49 -6.29
C SER A 59 12.01 -20.53 -6.56
N LEU A 60 11.27 -19.63 -5.92
CA LEU A 60 9.82 -19.47 -6.08
C LEU A 60 9.48 -17.99 -6.13
N TRP A 61 8.49 -17.65 -6.94
CA TRP A 61 7.97 -16.29 -7.06
C TRP A 61 6.45 -16.26 -7.04
N PHE A 62 5.89 -15.35 -6.20
CA PHE A 62 4.46 -15.12 -6.08
C PHE A 62 4.17 -13.62 -6.12
N ASP A 63 3.39 -13.17 -7.11
CA ASP A 63 3.04 -11.76 -7.24
C ASP A 63 1.73 -11.57 -8.01
N HIS A 64 1.09 -10.43 -7.81
CA HIS A 64 -0.20 -10.08 -8.41
C HIS A 64 -0.17 -8.74 -9.17
N HIS A 65 0.93 -8.00 -9.11
CA HIS A 65 1.02 -6.67 -9.70
C HIS A 65 1.17 -6.70 -11.23
N TYR A 66 0.27 -6.06 -11.94
CA TYR A 66 0.31 -5.96 -13.42
C TYR A 66 1.68 -5.49 -13.95
N THR A 67 2.30 -4.53 -13.26
CA THR A 67 3.61 -3.97 -13.66
C THR A 67 4.77 -4.96 -13.58
N ASN A 68 4.59 -6.08 -12.89
CA ASN A 68 5.60 -7.11 -12.70
C ASN A 68 5.44 -8.30 -13.67
N THR A 69 4.53 -8.18 -14.66
CA THR A 69 4.34 -9.21 -15.69
C THR A 69 5.65 -9.51 -16.43
N ILE A 70 6.01 -10.79 -16.52
CA ILE A 70 7.21 -11.26 -17.23
C ILE A 70 6.86 -12.34 -18.26
N SER A 71 7.70 -12.46 -19.30
CA SER A 71 7.57 -13.49 -20.33
C SER A 71 8.49 -14.70 -20.12
N LYS A 72 9.34 -14.67 -19.08
CA LYS A 72 10.26 -15.75 -18.74
C LYS A 72 9.54 -16.85 -17.94
N SER A 73 10.05 -18.09 -18.01
CA SER A 73 9.61 -19.17 -17.12
C SER A 73 10.10 -18.93 -15.69
N TYR A 74 9.26 -19.26 -14.72
CA TYR A 74 9.54 -19.19 -13.29
C TYR A 74 8.81 -20.31 -12.56
N ASN A 75 9.25 -20.61 -11.34
CA ASN A 75 8.52 -21.48 -10.44
C ASN A 75 7.68 -20.60 -9.47
N GLY A 76 6.52 -21.09 -9.05
CA GLY A 76 5.56 -20.34 -8.23
C GLY A 76 4.31 -20.00 -9.03
N ALA A 77 3.68 -18.85 -8.73
CA ALA A 77 2.47 -18.42 -9.42
C ALA A 77 2.39 -16.90 -9.55
N PHE A 78 1.94 -16.44 -10.70
CA PHE A 78 1.62 -15.04 -10.98
C PHE A 78 0.30 -14.95 -11.71
N LYS A 79 -0.57 -14.09 -11.24
CA LYS A 79 -1.78 -13.65 -11.96
C LYS A 79 -2.20 -12.28 -11.43
N ILE A 80 -2.92 -11.50 -12.23
CA ILE A 80 -3.60 -10.31 -11.74
C ILE A 80 -4.70 -10.76 -10.79
N ALA A 81 -4.55 -10.46 -9.52
CA ALA A 81 -5.42 -10.91 -8.43
C ALA A 81 -5.55 -9.80 -7.37
N PRO A 82 -6.51 -9.89 -6.43
CA PRO A 82 -6.62 -8.92 -5.33
C PRO A 82 -5.41 -8.87 -4.42
N SER A 83 -4.72 -10.00 -4.17
CA SER A 83 -3.50 -10.07 -3.34
C SER A 83 -2.56 -11.19 -3.79
N ALA A 84 -1.28 -11.11 -3.43
CA ALA A 84 -0.31 -12.19 -3.60
C ALA A 84 -0.58 -13.33 -2.59
N ALA A 85 -1.08 -13.02 -1.40
CA ALA A 85 -1.48 -14.02 -0.40
C ALA A 85 -2.59 -14.94 -0.93
N GLY A 86 -3.57 -14.40 -1.65
CA GLY A 86 -4.61 -15.19 -2.31
C GLY A 86 -4.04 -16.17 -3.33
N ILE A 87 -3.01 -15.77 -4.07
CA ILE A 87 -2.30 -16.64 -5.03
C ILE A 87 -1.56 -17.78 -4.31
N ILE A 88 -0.84 -17.47 -3.23
CA ILE A 88 -0.13 -18.46 -2.42
C ILE A 88 -1.11 -19.45 -1.79
N PHE A 89 -2.23 -18.95 -1.26
CA PHE A 89 -3.29 -19.79 -0.69
C PHE A 89 -3.86 -20.78 -1.69
N GLU A 90 -4.13 -20.35 -2.92
CA GLU A 90 -4.58 -21.26 -3.99
C GLU A 90 -3.49 -22.28 -4.39
N TYR A 91 -2.26 -21.81 -4.51
CA TYR A 91 -1.12 -22.67 -4.95
C TYR A 91 -0.83 -23.79 -3.93
N TYR A 92 -1.00 -23.51 -2.64
CA TYR A 92 -0.70 -24.45 -1.57
C TYR A 92 -1.94 -24.99 -0.84
N ARG A 93 -3.12 -24.87 -1.41
CA ARG A 93 -4.39 -25.25 -0.77
C ARG A 93 -4.34 -26.60 -0.07
N ASP A 94 -3.77 -27.63 -0.70
CA ASP A 94 -3.73 -28.99 -0.18
C ASP A 94 -2.61 -29.23 0.88
N LYS A 95 -1.71 -28.26 1.05
CA LYS A 95 -0.63 -28.33 2.03
C LYS A 95 -0.94 -27.58 3.33
N LEU A 96 -1.83 -26.63 3.29
CA LEU A 96 -2.20 -25.82 4.45
C LEU A 96 -2.96 -26.66 5.48
N LYS A 97 -2.55 -26.59 6.75
CA LYS A 97 -3.10 -27.42 7.83
C LYS A 97 -4.30 -26.81 8.53
N GLN A 98 -4.45 -25.50 8.45
CA GLN A 98 -5.55 -24.76 9.04
C GLN A 98 -6.31 -23.94 7.98
N ASP A 99 -7.52 -23.52 8.33
CA ASP A 99 -8.33 -22.71 7.43
C ASP A 99 -7.92 -21.24 7.52
N TYR A 100 -7.36 -20.72 6.42
CA TYR A 100 -6.99 -19.32 6.24
C TYR A 100 -8.02 -18.54 5.40
N SER A 101 -9.17 -19.11 5.08
CA SER A 101 -10.12 -18.54 4.12
C SER A 101 -10.59 -17.14 4.52
N GLU A 102 -10.86 -16.91 5.82
CA GLU A 102 -11.26 -15.57 6.29
C GLU A 102 -10.10 -14.58 6.21
N LEU A 103 -8.90 -14.96 6.65
CA LEU A 103 -7.71 -14.12 6.54
C LEU A 103 -7.45 -13.71 5.09
N ILE A 104 -7.53 -14.65 4.16
CA ILE A 104 -7.31 -14.37 2.72
C ILE A 104 -8.39 -13.45 2.17
N LYS A 105 -9.66 -13.71 2.48
CA LYS A 105 -10.77 -12.83 2.07
C LYS A 105 -10.54 -11.39 2.53
N GLU A 106 -10.15 -11.19 3.77
CA GLU A 106 -9.90 -9.84 4.30
C GLU A 106 -8.62 -9.23 3.75
N THR A 107 -7.57 -10.04 3.49
CA THR A 107 -6.35 -9.57 2.81
C THR A 107 -6.64 -9.09 1.39
N ASP A 108 -7.40 -9.86 0.62
CA ASP A 108 -7.84 -9.51 -0.73
C ASP A 108 -8.60 -8.19 -0.76
N ARG A 109 -9.54 -7.98 0.18
CA ARG A 109 -10.31 -6.74 0.28
C ARG A 109 -9.43 -5.53 0.64
N ILE A 110 -8.55 -5.70 1.60
CA ILE A 110 -7.66 -4.64 2.08
C ILE A 110 -6.68 -4.21 0.99
N ASP A 111 -6.05 -5.16 0.33
CA ASP A 111 -5.02 -4.87 -0.68
C ASP A 111 -5.61 -4.28 -1.97
N SER A 112 -6.76 -4.80 -2.41
CA SER A 112 -7.52 -4.23 -3.54
C SER A 112 -8.28 -2.94 -3.20
N ALA A 113 -8.20 -2.46 -1.95
CA ALA A 113 -8.94 -1.29 -1.46
C ALA A 113 -10.49 -1.42 -1.60
N ASP A 114 -11.03 -2.64 -1.53
CA ASP A 114 -12.47 -2.91 -1.49
C ASP A 114 -13.01 -2.71 -0.06
N LEU A 115 -13.01 -1.45 0.37
CA LEU A 115 -13.39 -1.02 1.71
C LEU A 115 -14.64 -0.15 1.69
N SER A 116 -15.49 -0.30 2.68
CA SER A 116 -16.65 0.57 2.91
C SER A 116 -16.25 1.91 3.57
N LEU A 117 -17.15 2.89 3.51
CA LEU A 117 -16.96 4.16 4.21
C LEU A 117 -16.79 3.98 5.72
N ASP A 118 -17.55 3.05 6.32
CA ASP A 118 -17.49 2.79 7.75
C ASP A 118 -16.16 2.18 8.15
N GLU A 119 -15.65 1.22 7.40
CA GLU A 119 -14.34 0.60 7.62
C GLU A 119 -13.19 1.61 7.58
N VAL A 120 -13.26 2.58 6.68
CA VAL A 120 -12.24 3.64 6.60
C VAL A 120 -12.36 4.66 7.72
N ARG A 121 -13.58 5.00 8.16
CA ARG A 121 -13.85 5.97 9.22
C ARG A 121 -13.64 5.43 10.62
N HIS A 122 -13.97 4.15 10.82
CA HIS A 122 -14.02 3.45 12.11
C HIS A 122 -13.25 2.13 12.07
N PRO A 123 -11.96 2.12 11.64
CA PRO A 123 -11.17 0.89 11.50
C PRO A 123 -11.07 0.10 12.82
N GLU A 124 -11.31 0.75 13.96
CA GLU A 124 -11.35 0.12 15.29
C GLU A 124 -12.43 -0.94 15.46
N ASN A 125 -13.48 -0.92 14.63
CA ASN A 125 -14.57 -1.90 14.62
C ASN A 125 -14.27 -3.10 13.72
N TYR A 126 -13.16 -3.07 12.95
CA TYR A 126 -12.80 -4.04 11.93
C TYR A 126 -11.38 -4.57 12.17
N PRO A 127 -11.24 -5.70 12.88
CA PRO A 127 -9.95 -6.16 13.42
C PRO A 127 -8.86 -6.34 12.36
N TYR A 128 -9.17 -6.91 11.20
CA TYR A 128 -8.19 -7.10 10.11
C TYR A 128 -7.73 -5.78 9.51
N ILE A 129 -8.65 -4.83 9.33
CA ILE A 129 -8.32 -3.48 8.84
C ILE A 129 -7.45 -2.75 9.85
N LEU A 130 -7.80 -2.80 11.13
CA LEU A 130 -7.01 -2.18 12.18
C LEU A 130 -5.61 -2.80 12.26
N LEU A 131 -5.50 -4.14 12.16
CA LEU A 131 -4.23 -4.85 12.14
C LEU A 131 -3.38 -4.42 10.93
N SER A 132 -3.96 -4.37 9.73
CA SER A 132 -3.24 -3.98 8.51
C SER A 132 -2.63 -2.57 8.62
N MET A 133 -3.32 -1.64 9.27
CA MET A 133 -2.84 -0.27 9.49
C MET A 133 -1.69 -0.17 10.48
N THR A 134 -1.41 -1.21 11.27
CA THR A 134 -0.27 -1.25 12.19
C THR A 134 1.04 -1.66 11.52
N ILE A 135 0.97 -2.20 10.30
CA ILE A 135 2.11 -2.76 9.58
C ILE A 135 2.75 -1.66 8.73
N THR A 136 4.01 -1.39 8.99
CA THR A 136 4.86 -0.46 8.23
C THR A 136 6.27 -1.04 8.14
N GLY A 137 7.06 -0.63 7.15
CA GLY A 137 8.41 -1.14 6.90
C GLY A 137 9.49 -0.08 6.99
N ARG A 138 9.36 0.91 7.90
CA ARG A 138 10.21 2.09 7.92
C ARG A 138 11.56 1.90 8.60
N ASN A 139 11.68 0.93 9.50
CA ASN A 139 12.87 0.70 10.31
C ASN A 139 12.91 -0.73 10.88
N GLU A 140 14.02 -1.10 11.53
CA GLU A 140 14.22 -2.42 12.13
C GLU A 140 13.15 -2.82 13.16
N ALA A 141 12.61 -1.86 13.91
CA ALA A 141 11.54 -2.13 14.87
C ALA A 141 10.23 -2.53 14.16
N ASP A 142 9.98 -1.98 12.98
CA ASP A 142 8.85 -2.35 12.14
C ASP A 142 9.05 -3.73 11.53
N GLU A 143 10.27 -4.07 11.09
CA GLU A 143 10.59 -5.42 10.59
C GLU A 143 10.39 -6.48 11.69
N ALA A 144 10.85 -6.21 12.92
CA ALA A 144 10.64 -7.07 14.07
C ALA A 144 9.15 -7.25 14.39
N TYR A 145 8.35 -6.19 14.23
CA TYR A 145 6.92 -6.23 14.38
C TYR A 145 6.23 -7.04 13.27
N CYS A 146 6.62 -6.88 12.01
CA CYS A 146 6.12 -7.72 10.91
C CYS A 146 6.36 -9.20 11.21
N ASN A 147 7.57 -9.58 11.65
CA ASN A 147 7.89 -10.94 12.04
C ASN A 147 7.03 -11.44 13.23
N ARG A 148 6.70 -10.56 14.18
CA ARG A 148 5.77 -10.87 15.27
C ARG A 148 4.38 -11.17 14.73
N VAL A 149 3.84 -10.33 13.85
CA VAL A 149 2.51 -10.51 13.25
C VAL A 149 2.44 -11.79 12.42
N VAL A 150 3.49 -12.11 11.63
CA VAL A 150 3.61 -13.40 10.92
C VAL A 150 3.44 -14.56 11.89
N ASN A 151 4.14 -14.56 13.02
CA ASN A 151 4.04 -15.62 14.00
C ASN A 151 2.68 -15.70 14.71
N LEU A 152 2.02 -14.56 14.91
CA LEU A 152 0.67 -14.50 15.50
C LEU A 152 -0.37 -15.06 14.54
N LEU A 153 -0.35 -14.66 13.25
CA LEU A 153 -1.28 -15.12 12.21
C LEU A 153 -1.23 -16.64 11.99
N ARG A 154 -0.08 -17.27 12.25
CA ARG A 154 0.11 -18.73 12.14
C ARG A 154 -0.44 -19.51 13.32
N ARG A 155 -0.82 -18.86 14.41
CA ARG A 155 -1.12 -19.55 15.68
C ARG A 155 -2.44 -19.15 16.32
N PHE A 156 -2.97 -18.00 15.99
CA PHE A 156 -4.08 -17.40 16.72
C PHE A 156 -5.10 -16.79 15.76
N GLU A 157 -6.35 -16.81 16.18
CA GLU A 157 -7.44 -16.09 15.54
C GLU A 157 -7.31 -14.58 15.75
N ILE A 158 -7.92 -13.79 14.90
CA ILE A 158 -7.78 -12.34 14.85
C ILE A 158 -8.08 -11.65 16.18
N ASP A 159 -9.07 -12.10 16.94
CA ASP A 159 -9.41 -11.52 18.24
C ASP A 159 -8.29 -11.66 19.27
N ALA A 160 -7.58 -12.78 19.26
CA ALA A 160 -6.41 -12.99 20.11
C ALA A 160 -5.23 -12.13 19.64
N ILE A 161 -5.04 -11.97 18.32
CA ILE A 161 -3.98 -11.15 17.73
C ILE A 161 -4.15 -9.68 18.10
N ILE A 162 -5.35 -9.12 17.97
CA ILE A 162 -5.64 -7.72 18.34
C ILE A 162 -5.43 -7.47 19.85
N ASN A 163 -5.61 -8.49 20.69
CA ASN A 163 -5.38 -8.41 22.11
C ASN A 163 -3.92 -8.67 22.54
N ASP A 164 -3.04 -9.09 21.62
CA ASP A 164 -1.60 -9.15 21.89
C ASP A 164 -1.07 -7.76 22.28
N GLN A 165 -0.21 -7.71 23.33
CA GLN A 165 0.23 -6.44 23.90
C GLN A 165 0.91 -5.53 22.85
N GLY A 166 1.83 -6.07 22.04
CA GLY A 166 2.54 -5.28 21.02
C GLY A 166 1.63 -4.79 19.89
N VAL A 167 0.65 -5.62 19.48
CA VAL A 167 -0.37 -5.23 18.51
C VAL A 167 -1.27 -4.15 19.08
N LYS A 168 -1.74 -4.32 20.32
CA LYS A 168 -2.63 -3.38 20.99
C LYS A 168 -2.01 -1.98 21.17
N GLU A 169 -0.72 -1.91 21.46
CA GLU A 169 0.01 -0.64 21.55
C GLU A 169 0.06 0.07 20.19
N ARG A 170 0.38 -0.65 19.10
CA ARG A 170 0.34 -0.08 17.74
C ARG A 170 -1.06 0.31 17.31
N CYS A 171 -2.07 -0.47 17.61
CA CYS A 171 -3.47 -0.12 17.35
C CYS A 171 -3.88 1.20 18.03
N ARG A 172 -3.45 1.44 19.27
CA ARG A 172 -3.70 2.71 19.96
C ARG A 172 -3.04 3.90 19.23
N THR A 173 -1.79 3.71 18.79
CA THR A 173 -1.06 4.72 18.03
C THR A 173 -1.76 5.02 16.71
N VAL A 174 -2.16 4.00 15.96
CA VAL A 174 -2.91 4.15 14.69
C VAL A 174 -4.20 4.93 14.91
N LYS A 175 -5.00 4.57 15.93
CA LYS A 175 -6.24 5.29 16.25
C LYS A 175 -5.98 6.76 16.54
N SER A 176 -5.01 7.06 17.41
CA SER A 176 -4.63 8.44 17.75
C SER A 176 -4.17 9.23 16.53
N ASN A 177 -3.35 8.63 15.68
CA ASN A 177 -2.86 9.28 14.46
C ASN A 177 -3.99 9.54 13.46
N ASN A 178 -4.92 8.60 13.30
CA ASN A 178 -6.07 8.79 12.42
C ASN A 178 -6.96 9.96 12.86
N GLU A 179 -7.23 10.08 14.15
CA GLU A 179 -8.04 11.22 14.64
C GLU A 179 -7.34 12.57 14.39
N LYS A 180 -6.05 12.66 14.65
CA LYS A 180 -5.25 13.84 14.32
C LYS A 180 -5.27 14.12 12.81
N TYR A 181 -5.10 13.08 12.01
CA TYR A 181 -5.07 13.20 10.56
C TYR A 181 -6.41 13.67 9.98
N LYS A 182 -7.55 13.20 10.52
CA LYS A 182 -8.89 13.70 10.16
C LYS A 182 -8.98 15.22 10.32
N GLU A 183 -8.54 15.76 11.46
CA GLU A 183 -8.60 17.21 11.71
C GLU A 183 -7.65 17.99 10.80
N ILE A 184 -6.47 17.43 10.52
CA ILE A 184 -5.51 18.03 9.59
C ILE A 184 -6.07 18.02 8.16
N LEU A 185 -6.66 16.91 7.70
CA LEU A 185 -7.31 16.85 6.39
C LEU A 185 -8.42 17.89 6.24
N LYS A 186 -9.31 18.06 7.24
CA LYS A 186 -10.35 19.06 7.22
C LYS A 186 -9.79 20.49 7.09
N LYS A 187 -8.65 20.76 7.73
CA LYS A 187 -8.03 22.10 7.73
C LYS A 187 -7.29 22.40 6.43
N TYR A 188 -6.64 21.41 5.81
CA TYR A 188 -5.72 21.62 4.71
C TYR A 188 -6.22 21.07 3.36
N THR A 189 -7.48 20.65 3.29
CA THR A 189 -8.11 20.21 2.05
C THR A 189 -9.13 21.24 1.59
N GLN A 190 -9.02 21.61 0.31
CA GLN A 190 -10.01 22.42 -0.40
C GLN A 190 -10.70 21.58 -1.46
N ILE A 191 -11.99 21.79 -1.65
CA ILE A 191 -12.76 21.14 -2.70
C ILE A 191 -12.94 22.11 -3.86
N LYS A 192 -12.58 21.67 -5.05
CA LYS A 192 -12.90 22.34 -6.32
C LYS A 192 -13.71 21.38 -7.16
N ASN A 193 -15.01 21.61 -7.26
CA ASN A 193 -15.98 20.71 -7.91
C ASN A 193 -15.83 19.26 -7.36
N HIS A 194 -15.35 18.33 -8.17
CA HIS A 194 -15.15 16.92 -7.85
C HIS A 194 -13.68 16.56 -7.51
N VAL A 195 -12.81 17.54 -7.34
CA VAL A 195 -11.39 17.36 -6.99
C VAL A 195 -11.15 17.86 -5.57
N SER A 196 -10.65 17.01 -4.67
CA SER A 196 -10.14 17.44 -3.38
C SER A 196 -8.63 17.70 -3.48
N ILE A 197 -8.18 18.84 -2.96
CA ILE A 197 -6.79 19.29 -3.00
C ILE A 197 -6.32 19.44 -1.56
N THR A 198 -5.45 18.53 -1.12
CA THR A 198 -4.84 18.54 0.20
C THR A 198 -3.42 19.11 0.11
N ASP A 199 -3.22 20.32 0.58
CA ASP A 199 -1.95 21.03 0.51
C ASP A 199 -1.26 21.12 1.88
N PHE A 200 -0.24 20.31 2.06
CA PHE A 200 0.57 20.24 3.28
C PHE A 200 1.85 21.09 3.26
N ARG A 201 2.05 21.93 2.24
CA ARG A 201 3.27 22.76 2.15
C ARG A 201 3.43 23.76 3.28
N SER A 202 2.35 24.12 3.97
CA SER A 202 2.39 25.01 5.14
C SER A 202 2.67 24.28 6.47
N ILE A 203 2.79 22.95 6.45
CA ILE A 203 3.09 22.12 7.64
C ILE A 203 4.56 21.71 7.60
N ASN A 204 5.22 21.69 8.76
CA ASN A 204 6.62 21.29 8.83
C ASN A 204 6.81 19.77 8.66
N GLU A 205 5.94 18.97 9.26
CA GLU A 205 5.98 17.51 9.17
C GLU A 205 4.71 17.01 8.50
N THR A 206 4.86 16.21 7.45
CA THR A 206 3.71 15.60 6.78
C THR A 206 3.06 14.59 7.72
N PRO A 207 1.78 14.77 8.06
CA PRO A 207 1.12 13.89 9.00
C PRO A 207 0.88 12.50 8.39
N ASP A 208 1.03 11.48 9.23
CA ASP A 208 0.69 10.11 8.91
C ASP A 208 -0.77 9.80 9.26
N GLY A 209 -1.42 9.02 8.41
CA GLY A 209 -2.77 8.54 8.65
C GLY A 209 -3.28 7.66 7.51
N ASN A 210 -4.48 7.13 7.67
CA ASN A 210 -5.10 6.32 6.65
C ASN A 210 -5.27 7.11 5.34
N ARG A 211 -4.61 6.64 4.29
CA ARG A 211 -4.62 7.27 2.96
C ARG A 211 -6.02 7.44 2.36
N PHE A 212 -6.98 6.63 2.79
CA PHE A 212 -8.35 6.65 2.28
C PHE A 212 -9.27 7.62 3.04
N LEU A 213 -8.82 8.20 4.16
CA LEU A 213 -9.63 9.15 4.94
C LEU A 213 -10.06 10.37 4.14
N ALA A 214 -9.21 10.88 3.24
CA ALA A 214 -9.58 12.00 2.39
C ALA A 214 -10.87 11.71 1.59
N TYR A 215 -10.99 10.52 1.00
CA TYR A 215 -12.18 10.15 0.22
C TYR A 215 -13.44 9.96 1.07
N SER A 216 -13.27 9.51 2.32
CA SER A 216 -14.39 9.33 3.23
C SER A 216 -14.87 10.65 3.85
N LEU A 217 -13.97 11.61 4.03
CA LEU A 217 -14.31 12.94 4.57
C LEU A 217 -14.91 13.86 3.50
N PHE A 218 -14.50 13.68 2.25
CA PHE A 218 -14.94 14.47 1.09
C PHE A 218 -15.56 13.55 0.02
N PRO A 219 -16.73 12.96 0.30
CA PRO A 219 -17.33 11.94 -0.57
C PRO A 219 -17.80 12.47 -1.93
N GLU A 220 -17.94 13.79 -2.08
CA GLU A 220 -18.20 14.46 -3.35
C GLU A 220 -17.00 14.42 -4.31
N SER A 221 -15.80 14.17 -3.78
CA SER A 221 -14.58 14.12 -4.59
C SER A 221 -14.40 12.76 -5.25
N VAL A 222 -14.11 12.76 -6.55
CA VAL A 222 -13.76 11.54 -7.29
C VAL A 222 -12.27 11.28 -7.33
N VAL A 223 -11.46 12.30 -6.99
CA VAL A 223 -10.00 12.26 -6.99
C VAL A 223 -9.44 13.20 -5.92
N ASN A 224 -8.36 12.79 -5.26
CA ASN A 224 -7.60 13.62 -4.32
C ASN A 224 -6.21 13.92 -4.89
N VAL A 225 -5.81 15.18 -4.82
CA VAL A 225 -4.45 15.65 -5.07
C VAL A 225 -3.83 16.01 -3.73
N LYS A 226 -2.72 15.35 -3.38
CA LYS A 226 -1.96 15.66 -2.15
C LYS A 226 -0.61 16.27 -2.52
N ILE A 227 -0.30 17.43 -1.94
CA ILE A 227 0.89 18.22 -2.21
C ILE A 227 1.67 18.41 -0.91
N ARG A 228 2.98 18.13 -0.92
CA ARG A 228 3.87 18.36 0.21
C ARG A 228 5.27 18.70 -0.27
N TYR A 229 6.08 19.26 0.61
CA TYR A 229 7.53 19.24 0.43
C TYR A 229 8.07 17.83 0.69
N ASP A 230 9.12 17.45 -0.04
CA ASP A 230 9.71 16.12 0.02
C ASP A 230 11.14 16.11 0.58
N ASP A 231 11.66 17.29 0.90
CA ASP A 231 12.96 17.55 1.50
C ASP A 231 12.85 18.63 2.60
N GLU A 232 13.81 18.65 3.51
CA GLU A 232 13.89 19.62 4.61
C GLU A 232 14.14 21.05 4.11
N GLU A 233 14.90 21.20 3.03
CA GLU A 233 15.22 22.47 2.40
C GLU A 233 14.06 23.07 1.60
N ARG A 234 12.95 22.34 1.47
CA ARG A 234 11.73 22.73 0.72
C ARG A 234 11.98 23.09 -0.75
N GLN A 235 12.98 22.45 -1.36
CA GLN A 235 13.32 22.65 -2.77
C GLN A 235 12.56 21.67 -3.68
N MET A 236 12.12 20.53 -3.14
CA MET A 236 11.41 19.50 -3.88
C MET A 236 9.96 19.37 -3.40
N ILE A 237 9.05 19.29 -4.36
CA ILE A 237 7.63 18.99 -4.12
C ILE A 237 7.36 17.54 -4.52
N ALA A 238 6.68 16.82 -3.63
CA ALA A 238 6.01 15.58 -3.96
C ALA A 238 4.51 15.85 -4.12
N LEU A 239 3.98 15.52 -5.29
CA LEU A 239 2.56 15.56 -5.59
C LEU A 239 2.07 14.14 -5.89
N SER A 240 0.99 13.74 -5.24
CA SER A 240 0.35 12.45 -5.53
C SER A 240 -1.12 12.63 -5.87
N ILE A 241 -1.59 11.80 -6.78
CA ILE A 241 -3.00 11.71 -7.19
C ILE A 241 -3.51 10.33 -6.79
N GLY A 242 -4.73 10.27 -6.23
CA GLY A 242 -5.42 9.03 -5.99
C GLY A 242 -6.90 9.15 -6.34
N HIS A 243 -7.43 8.18 -7.06
CA HIS A 243 -8.86 8.07 -7.29
C HIS A 243 -9.58 7.67 -6.01
N SER A 244 -10.79 8.18 -5.82
CA SER A 244 -11.63 7.75 -4.72
C SER A 244 -11.98 6.27 -4.85
N ILE A 245 -11.72 5.49 -3.80
CA ILE A 245 -12.12 4.08 -3.75
C ILE A 245 -13.65 3.92 -3.66
N PHE A 246 -14.37 4.97 -3.29
CA PHE A 246 -15.83 4.98 -3.18
C PHE A 246 -16.54 5.48 -4.44
N SER A 247 -15.79 6.01 -5.41
CA SER A 247 -16.34 6.58 -6.65
C SER A 247 -15.47 6.22 -7.86
N LYS A 248 -16.05 5.49 -8.81
CA LYS A 248 -15.40 5.13 -10.08
C LYS A 248 -15.63 6.18 -11.19
N LYS A 249 -15.80 7.46 -10.83
CA LYS A 249 -16.18 8.54 -11.77
C LYS A 249 -14.99 9.38 -12.27
N CYS A 250 -13.78 9.10 -11.85
CA CYS A 250 -12.59 9.75 -12.39
C CYS A 250 -12.18 9.08 -13.71
N ASN A 251 -12.21 9.83 -14.81
CA ASN A 251 -11.88 9.34 -16.16
C ASN A 251 -10.40 9.57 -16.52
N VAL A 252 -9.66 10.36 -15.72
CA VAL A 252 -8.27 10.71 -15.99
C VAL A 252 -7.35 9.58 -15.52
N ASN A 253 -6.54 9.01 -16.40
CA ASN A 253 -5.47 8.09 -16.02
C ASN A 253 -4.36 8.88 -15.29
N ALA A 254 -4.25 8.69 -13.97
CA ALA A 254 -3.31 9.43 -13.12
C ALA A 254 -1.84 9.14 -13.50
N GLY A 255 -1.53 7.89 -13.86
CA GLY A 255 -0.19 7.49 -14.28
C GLY A 255 0.27 8.21 -15.55
N LEU A 256 -0.58 8.22 -16.59
CA LEU A 256 -0.32 8.93 -17.84
C LEU A 256 -0.28 10.46 -17.63
N LEU A 257 -1.15 10.99 -16.77
CA LEU A 257 -1.10 12.41 -16.44
C LEU A 257 0.26 12.77 -15.82
N LEU A 258 0.66 12.09 -14.74
CA LEU A 258 1.86 12.47 -14.02
C LEU A 258 3.17 12.10 -14.73
N SER A 259 3.15 11.22 -15.74
CA SER A 259 4.33 10.96 -16.58
C SER A 259 4.79 12.19 -17.36
N ARG A 260 3.88 13.16 -17.61
CA ARG A 260 4.20 14.46 -18.22
C ARG A 260 4.86 15.43 -17.24
N PHE A 261 4.86 15.13 -15.94
CA PHE A 261 5.31 15.98 -14.83
C PHE A 261 6.39 15.31 -13.98
N GLU A 262 7.33 14.60 -14.58
CA GLU A 262 8.47 13.94 -13.93
C GLU A 262 8.03 12.83 -12.93
N GLY A 263 6.92 12.16 -13.25
CA GLY A 263 6.34 11.12 -12.39
C GLY A 263 5.81 9.93 -13.16
N GLY A 264 4.85 9.25 -12.56
CA GLY A 264 4.17 8.11 -13.14
C GLY A 264 3.41 7.33 -12.08
N GLY A 265 2.86 6.19 -12.47
CA GLY A 265 2.10 5.32 -11.59
C GLY A 265 1.05 4.52 -12.35
N HIS A 266 0.00 4.12 -11.62
CA HIS A 266 -1.14 3.39 -12.17
C HIS A 266 -2.27 4.34 -12.57
N GLN A 267 -3.26 3.82 -13.28
CA GLN A 267 -4.45 4.57 -13.67
C GLN A 267 -5.11 5.29 -12.50
N GLY A 268 -5.30 4.62 -11.37
CA GLY A 268 -6.00 5.17 -10.19
C GLY A 268 -5.10 5.79 -9.13
N ALA A 269 -3.76 5.66 -9.22
CA ALA A 269 -2.83 6.20 -8.23
C ALA A 269 -1.46 6.46 -8.84
N ALA A 270 -0.97 7.70 -8.72
CA ALA A 270 0.30 8.13 -9.29
C ALA A 270 0.96 9.21 -8.43
N ALA A 271 2.27 9.40 -8.62
CA ALA A 271 3.02 10.45 -7.97
C ALA A 271 4.09 11.05 -8.89
N CYS A 272 4.45 12.31 -8.63
CA CYS A 272 5.58 12.97 -9.26
C CYS A 272 6.39 13.76 -8.23
N ARG A 273 7.65 14.03 -8.57
CA ARG A 273 8.56 14.86 -7.77
C ARG A 273 9.20 15.87 -8.69
N PHE A 274 9.15 17.14 -8.33
CA PHE A 274 9.71 18.21 -9.12
C PHE A 274 10.22 19.35 -8.24
N HIS A 275 11.13 20.14 -8.80
CA HIS A 275 11.69 21.30 -8.12
C HIS A 275 10.62 22.39 -7.90
N VAL A 276 10.68 23.10 -6.76
CA VAL A 276 9.71 24.12 -6.35
C VAL A 276 9.51 25.22 -7.39
N SER A 277 10.50 25.54 -8.21
CA SER A 277 10.37 26.55 -9.28
C SER A 277 9.32 26.19 -10.36
N LYS A 278 8.90 24.93 -10.45
CA LYS A 278 7.88 24.45 -11.39
C LYS A 278 6.50 24.37 -10.73
N ALA A 279 6.39 24.64 -9.42
CA ALA A 279 5.21 24.35 -8.63
C ALA A 279 3.94 25.02 -9.17
N ASP A 280 3.99 26.32 -9.43
CA ASP A 280 2.81 27.08 -9.84
C ASP A 280 2.26 26.59 -11.19
N SER A 281 3.15 26.32 -12.15
CA SER A 281 2.77 25.81 -13.47
C SER A 281 2.25 24.38 -13.40
N TYR A 282 3.00 23.46 -12.79
CA TYR A 282 2.68 22.04 -12.78
C TYR A 282 1.42 21.75 -11.97
N ILE A 283 1.30 22.33 -10.76
CA ILE A 283 0.14 22.12 -9.91
C ILE A 283 -1.14 22.66 -10.57
N SER A 284 -1.08 23.86 -11.16
CA SER A 284 -2.23 24.45 -11.85
C SER A 284 -2.68 23.59 -13.03
N GLU A 285 -1.76 23.18 -13.90
CA GLU A 285 -2.07 22.36 -15.08
C GLU A 285 -2.65 20.99 -14.70
N ILE A 286 -2.06 20.32 -13.70
CA ILE A 286 -2.54 19.03 -13.19
C ILE A 286 -3.99 19.17 -12.67
N ILE A 287 -4.25 20.19 -11.85
CA ILE A 287 -5.59 20.43 -11.30
C ILE A 287 -6.60 20.75 -12.41
N ASP A 288 -6.23 21.55 -13.41
CA ASP A 288 -7.11 21.93 -14.51
C ASP A 288 -7.50 20.71 -15.37
N ILE A 289 -6.56 19.78 -15.61
CA ILE A 289 -6.84 18.51 -16.31
C ILE A 289 -7.80 17.65 -15.49
N LEU A 290 -7.58 17.53 -14.19
CA LEU A 290 -8.45 16.75 -13.30
C LEU A 290 -9.87 17.37 -13.21
N LEU A 291 -9.99 18.69 -13.24
CA LEU A 291 -11.27 19.40 -13.22
C LEU A 291 -12.08 19.19 -14.49
N LYS A 292 -11.43 18.99 -15.65
CA LYS A 292 -12.11 18.63 -16.90
C LYS A 292 -12.62 17.20 -16.86
N ASN A 293 -11.92 16.32 -16.18
CA ASN A 293 -12.24 14.88 -16.02
C ASN A 293 -12.46 14.16 -17.35
N GLU A 294 -11.73 14.55 -18.38
CA GLU A 294 -11.73 13.91 -19.69
C GLU A 294 -10.74 12.75 -19.73
N PRO A 295 -11.06 11.62 -20.41
CA PRO A 295 -10.08 10.57 -20.64
C PRO A 295 -8.82 11.13 -21.33
N ASN A 296 -7.65 10.68 -20.86
CA ASN A 296 -6.34 11.04 -21.41
C ASN A 296 -5.56 9.82 -21.92
N GLU A 297 -6.28 8.76 -22.24
CA GLU A 297 -5.79 7.58 -22.97
C GLU A 297 -6.08 7.83 -24.47
N ASP A 298 -5.05 7.67 -25.32
CA ASP A 298 -5.18 7.71 -26.79
C ASP A 298 -5.76 6.41 -27.34
#